data_a76211d0f978b437dea1c1c240dbd9ac
#
_entry.id   a76211d0f978b437dea1c1c240dbd9ac
#
_cell.length_a   1.000
_cell.length_b   1.000
_cell.length_c   1.000
_cell.angle_alpha   90.00
_cell.angle_beta   90.00
_cell.angle_gamma   90.00
#
_symmetry.space_group_name_H-M   'P 1'
#
loop_
_entity.id
_entity.type
_entity.pdbx_description
1 polymer ?
#
loop_
_entity_poly.entity_id
_entity_poly.type
_entity_poly.pdbx_seq_one_letter_code
_entity_poly.pdbx_strand_id
1 'polypeptide(L)'
;MCTVATGSSSTGRPARVALNRPSARTRSELIGARSAHYRRAVTARPTSRTDVQQLIGITRSLTTLPDGAPGPAVAERDGVAIRPLALTTAAGDRVPALYLTPDGPPPWPAVVAVHQHDGNYAVGKSEPAGLAGEPDMAYALAMARLGVAALVPDLTAFEGRQGAQPCGADGERMEAFHLLALGTSLQARHVQDVALCVSWLIAQDDVAERIGLIGHSLGGQVAFFAAACDERVRAAVISCGLGTVESFHAAGVVHNPAWYVPGIIAGGDSPAIAAVTAGQSFWISAGARDHLFPLDGVEQAVAGFPGGCAQLHVFDGEHGFPAAMADQATRWLAGELQDDALGRAVG
;
A
#
# COMPACT_ATOMS: atom_id res chain seq x y z
N MET A 1 -55.36 -29.03 -4.49
CA MET A 1 -56.19 -29.60 -5.54
C MET A 1 -56.19 -28.65 -6.68
N CYS A 2 -55.46 -28.95 -7.74
CA CYS A 2 -55.61 -28.34 -9.07
C CYS A 2 -55.12 -29.36 -10.08
N THR A 3 -55.98 -29.67 -10.99
CA THR A 3 -56.00 -30.77 -11.92
C THR A 3 -55.04 -30.58 -13.09
N VAL A 4 -54.36 -31.67 -13.46
CA VAL A 4 -53.55 -31.86 -14.64
C VAL A 4 -54.44 -31.99 -15.88
N ALA A 5 -54.17 -31.27 -16.95
CA ALA A 5 -54.73 -31.51 -18.28
C ALA A 5 -53.62 -32.00 -19.20
N THR A 6 -53.77 -33.20 -19.72
CA THR A 6 -52.98 -33.83 -20.76
C THR A 6 -53.45 -33.44 -22.15
N GLY A 7 -52.55 -32.97 -23.02
CA GLY A 7 -52.81 -32.70 -24.43
C GLY A 7 -51.69 -33.25 -25.29
N SER A 8 -52.08 -34.04 -26.27
CA SER A 8 -51.30 -34.92 -27.12
C SER A 8 -50.52 -34.26 -28.27
N SER A 9 -49.34 -34.80 -28.49
CA SER A 9 -48.51 -34.93 -29.71
C SER A 9 -48.90 -34.27 -31.02
N SER A 10 -47.92 -33.51 -31.60
CA SER A 10 -47.70 -33.51 -33.06
C SER A 10 -46.18 -33.34 -33.30
N THR A 11 -45.68 -34.27 -34.05
CA THR A 11 -44.27 -34.44 -34.51
C THR A 11 -43.97 -33.40 -35.60
N GLY A 12 -43.16 -32.39 -35.30
CA GLY A 12 -42.48 -31.55 -36.29
C GLY A 12 -41.02 -31.43 -35.94
N ARG A 13 -40.14 -31.99 -36.78
CA ARG A 13 -38.68 -31.79 -36.68
C ARG A 13 -38.37 -30.31 -36.94
N PRO A 14 -37.71 -29.59 -36.02
CA PRO A 14 -37.16 -28.27 -36.36
C PRO A 14 -35.91 -28.42 -37.21
N ALA A 15 -35.85 -27.61 -38.28
CA ALA A 15 -34.64 -27.45 -39.12
C ALA A 15 -33.46 -27.00 -38.25
N ARG A 16 -32.30 -27.66 -38.44
CA ARG A 16 -31.02 -27.24 -37.83
C ARG A 16 -30.59 -25.93 -38.48
N VAL A 17 -30.80 -24.83 -37.77
CA VAL A 17 -30.09 -23.58 -38.06
C VAL A 17 -28.66 -23.78 -37.63
N ALA A 18 -27.71 -23.80 -38.59
CA ALA A 18 -26.29 -23.77 -38.29
C ALA A 18 -25.92 -22.42 -37.67
N LEU A 19 -25.86 -22.38 -36.35
CA LEU A 19 -25.25 -21.25 -35.63
C LEU A 19 -23.75 -21.29 -35.95
N ASN A 20 -23.30 -20.36 -36.79
CA ASN A 20 -21.89 -20.05 -36.96
C ASN A 20 -21.34 -19.65 -35.56
N ARG A 21 -20.65 -20.57 -34.90
CA ARG A 21 -19.91 -20.27 -33.68
C ARG A 21 -18.74 -19.38 -34.06
N PRO A 22 -18.64 -18.14 -33.58
CA PRO A 22 -17.43 -17.36 -33.71
C PRO A 22 -16.30 -18.15 -33.04
N SER A 23 -15.13 -18.21 -33.69
CA SER A 23 -13.93 -18.79 -33.12
C SER A 23 -13.72 -18.26 -31.69
N ALA A 24 -13.52 -19.19 -30.74
CA ALA A 24 -13.26 -18.82 -29.36
C ALA A 24 -11.94 -18.03 -29.31
N ARG A 25 -12.04 -16.72 -29.22
CA ARG A 25 -10.91 -15.87 -28.86
C ARG A 25 -10.43 -16.27 -27.47
N THR A 26 -9.14 -16.38 -27.29
CA THR A 26 -8.56 -16.68 -25.99
C THR A 26 -8.94 -15.56 -24.99
N ARG A 27 -9.01 -15.91 -23.70
CA ARG A 27 -9.37 -14.96 -22.64
C ARG A 27 -8.44 -13.74 -22.65
N SER A 28 -7.17 -13.92 -23.00
CA SER A 28 -6.17 -12.87 -23.15
C SER A 28 -6.44 -11.93 -24.35
N GLU A 29 -6.95 -12.44 -25.47
CA GLU A 29 -7.31 -11.60 -26.64
C GLU A 29 -8.55 -10.74 -26.38
N LEU A 30 -9.50 -11.24 -25.60
CA LEU A 30 -10.68 -10.47 -25.18
C LEU A 30 -10.34 -9.37 -24.19
N ILE A 31 -9.39 -9.64 -23.28
CA ILE A 31 -8.88 -8.65 -22.30
C ILE A 31 -8.09 -7.57 -23.03
N GLY A 32 -7.18 -7.95 -23.92
CA GLY A 32 -6.39 -7.00 -24.71
C GLY A 32 -7.24 -6.09 -25.62
N ALA A 33 -8.31 -6.62 -26.24
CA ALA A 33 -9.20 -5.83 -27.06
C ALA A 33 -10.07 -4.85 -26.27
N ARG A 34 -10.54 -5.22 -25.07
CA ARG A 34 -11.29 -4.33 -24.18
C ARG A 34 -10.41 -3.23 -23.59
N SER A 35 -9.20 -3.57 -23.16
CA SER A 35 -8.20 -2.62 -22.68
C SER A 35 -7.84 -1.56 -23.74
N ALA A 36 -7.69 -1.95 -25.00
CA ALA A 36 -7.41 -1.01 -26.11
C ALA A 36 -8.55 0.00 -26.36
N HIS A 37 -9.82 -0.38 -26.09
CA HIS A 37 -10.96 0.51 -26.28
C HIS A 37 -11.03 1.58 -25.18
N TYR A 38 -10.69 1.22 -23.93
CA TYR A 38 -10.62 2.15 -22.80
C TYR A 38 -9.37 3.06 -22.84
N ARG A 39 -8.28 2.65 -23.47
CA ARG A 39 -7.04 3.44 -23.61
C ARG A 39 -7.22 4.76 -24.40
N ARG A 40 -8.35 4.99 -25.05
CA ARG A 40 -8.58 6.17 -25.91
C ARG A 40 -9.10 7.40 -25.18
N ALA A 41 -9.45 7.33 -23.91
CA ALA A 41 -10.08 8.42 -23.15
C ALA A 41 -9.25 8.90 -21.95
N VAL A 42 -7.89 8.82 -21.96
CA VAL A 42 -7.23 8.84 -20.70
C VAL A 42 -5.90 9.55 -20.61
N THR A 43 -5.75 10.18 -19.50
CA THR A 43 -4.58 10.66 -18.74
C THR A 43 -3.24 10.26 -19.35
N ALA A 44 -2.43 11.26 -19.65
CA ALA A 44 -1.02 11.08 -19.96
C ALA A 44 -0.35 10.25 -18.84
N ARG A 45 0.68 9.48 -19.21
CA ARG A 45 1.52 8.81 -18.20
C ARG A 45 2.05 9.86 -17.23
N PRO A 46 2.02 9.61 -15.92
CA PRO A 46 2.63 10.52 -14.97
C PRO A 46 4.12 10.69 -15.28
N THR A 47 4.58 11.92 -15.27
CA THR A 47 5.97 12.33 -15.51
C THR A 47 6.56 13.02 -14.28
N SER A 48 5.72 13.29 -13.29
CA SER A 48 6.08 13.96 -12.04
C SER A 48 5.29 13.37 -10.86
N ARG A 49 5.75 13.64 -9.64
CA ARG A 49 5.02 13.31 -8.40
C ARG A 49 3.63 13.95 -8.37
N THR A 50 3.52 15.17 -8.85
CA THR A 50 2.23 15.88 -8.97
C THR A 50 1.25 15.15 -9.89
N ASP A 51 1.74 14.59 -11.00
CA ASP A 51 0.87 13.80 -11.88
C ASP A 51 0.38 12.52 -11.19
N VAL A 52 1.25 11.86 -10.39
CA VAL A 52 0.84 10.70 -9.58
C VAL A 52 -0.19 11.11 -8.53
N GLN A 53 0.03 12.21 -7.81
CA GLN A 53 -0.92 12.75 -6.85
C GLN A 53 -2.29 13.01 -7.50
N GLN A 54 -2.31 13.61 -8.68
CA GLN A 54 -3.55 13.84 -9.44
C GLN A 54 -4.20 12.52 -9.90
N LEU A 55 -3.41 11.57 -10.40
CA LEU A 55 -3.90 10.27 -10.84
C LEU A 55 -4.62 9.51 -9.72
N ILE A 56 -4.04 9.47 -8.52
CA ILE A 56 -4.68 8.77 -7.39
C ILE A 56 -5.77 9.59 -6.70
N GLY A 57 -5.91 10.87 -7.02
CA GLY A 57 -6.95 11.76 -6.51
C GLY A 57 -6.59 12.46 -5.21
N ILE A 58 -5.32 12.83 -5.00
CA ILE A 58 -4.90 13.68 -3.88
C ILE A 58 -5.54 15.06 -4.02
N THR A 59 -6.28 15.47 -3.01
CA THR A 59 -7.02 16.74 -2.99
C THR A 59 -6.47 17.76 -1.98
N ARG A 60 -5.56 17.32 -1.10
CA ARG A 60 -4.98 18.14 -0.03
C ARG A 60 -3.46 18.18 -0.14
N SER A 61 -2.85 19.24 0.38
CA SER A 61 -1.38 19.31 0.48
C SER A 61 -0.84 18.16 1.35
N LEU A 62 0.20 17.48 0.86
CA LEU A 62 0.90 16.44 1.59
C LEU A 62 1.81 17.00 2.71
N THR A 63 2.08 18.31 2.69
CA THR A 63 2.89 18.99 3.72
C THR A 63 2.07 19.59 4.85
N THR A 64 0.78 19.25 4.94
CA THR A 64 -0.07 19.69 6.05
C THR A 64 0.50 19.15 7.38
N LEU A 65 0.77 20.05 8.33
CA LEU A 65 1.20 19.69 9.66
C LEU A 65 -0.04 19.39 10.53
N PRO A 66 -0.17 18.18 11.06
CA PRO A 66 -1.26 17.87 12.00
C PRO A 66 -0.89 18.25 13.43
N ASP A 67 -1.89 18.47 14.25
CA ASP A 67 -1.74 18.52 15.70
C ASP A 67 -1.65 17.10 16.27
N GLY A 68 -0.87 16.94 17.33
CA GLY A 68 -0.76 15.67 18.05
C GLY A 68 0.44 15.66 18.99
N ALA A 69 0.25 15.10 20.17
CA ALA A 69 1.31 14.86 21.13
C ALA A 69 1.25 13.43 21.65
N PRO A 70 2.40 12.74 21.78
CA PRO A 70 2.45 11.40 22.33
C PRO A 70 1.96 11.38 23.78
N GLY A 71 1.10 10.42 24.10
CA GLY A 71 0.68 10.12 25.46
C GLY A 71 1.78 9.44 26.28
N PRO A 72 1.49 9.08 27.54
CA PRO A 72 2.39 8.23 28.32
C PRO A 72 2.58 6.88 27.65
N ALA A 73 3.76 6.26 27.84
CA ALA A 73 4.03 4.95 27.28
C ALA A 73 3.01 3.91 27.77
N VAL A 74 2.44 3.15 26.85
CA VAL A 74 1.49 2.06 27.12
C VAL A 74 2.19 0.71 27.20
N ALA A 75 3.40 0.62 26.64
CA ALA A 75 4.27 -0.54 26.72
C ALA A 75 5.74 -0.12 26.59
N GLU A 76 6.62 -0.96 27.12
CA GLU A 76 8.06 -0.93 26.89
C GLU A 76 8.52 -2.34 26.48
N ARG A 77 9.29 -2.42 25.41
CA ARG A 77 9.78 -3.71 24.88
C ARG A 77 11.23 -3.56 24.45
N ASP A 78 12.12 -4.23 25.19
CA ASP A 78 13.56 -4.25 24.89
C ASP A 78 14.16 -2.83 24.74
N GLY A 79 13.80 -1.93 25.68
CA GLY A 79 14.24 -0.53 25.65
C GLY A 79 13.44 0.39 24.74
N VAL A 80 12.51 -0.12 23.94
CA VAL A 80 11.66 0.69 23.05
C VAL A 80 10.40 1.13 23.81
N ALA A 81 10.19 2.42 23.94
CA ALA A 81 8.96 2.97 24.51
C ALA A 81 7.89 3.14 23.43
N ILE A 82 6.69 2.59 23.68
CA ILE A 82 5.54 2.63 22.77
C ILE A 82 4.48 3.58 23.35
N ARG A 83 4.18 4.66 22.61
CA ARG A 83 3.26 5.72 23.06
C ARG A 83 2.08 5.86 22.10
N PRO A 84 0.84 5.99 22.60
CA PRO A 84 -0.30 6.34 21.77
C PRO A 84 -0.18 7.79 21.29
N LEU A 85 -0.58 8.00 20.04
CA LEU A 85 -0.65 9.30 19.40
C LEU A 85 -1.94 9.37 18.58
N ALA A 86 -2.54 10.53 18.47
CA ALA A 86 -3.60 10.80 17.51
C ALA A 86 -3.24 12.06 16.75
N LEU A 87 -3.00 11.94 15.47
CA LEU A 87 -2.80 13.08 14.58
C LEU A 87 -4.16 13.64 14.20
N THR A 88 -4.31 14.96 14.31
CA THR A 88 -5.56 15.63 13.97
C THR A 88 -5.29 16.75 12.96
N THR A 89 -6.02 16.74 11.86
CA THR A 89 -5.95 17.81 10.86
C THR A 89 -6.84 18.98 11.25
N ALA A 90 -6.57 20.17 10.71
CA ALA A 90 -7.46 21.34 10.84
C ALA A 90 -8.89 21.08 10.32
N ALA A 91 -9.08 20.09 9.44
CA ALA A 91 -10.40 19.66 8.96
C ALA A 91 -11.11 18.69 9.92
N GLY A 92 -10.48 18.33 11.05
CA GLY A 92 -11.05 17.44 12.05
C GLY A 92 -10.84 15.94 11.78
N ASP A 93 -10.11 15.57 10.71
CA ASP A 93 -9.72 14.18 10.49
C ASP A 93 -8.78 13.73 11.60
N ARG A 94 -9.01 12.53 12.12
CA ARG A 94 -8.19 11.94 13.18
C ARG A 94 -7.58 10.65 12.71
N VAL A 95 -6.24 10.54 12.85
CA VAL A 95 -5.45 9.34 12.54
C VAL A 95 -4.83 8.83 13.84
N PRO A 96 -5.41 7.80 14.48
CA PRO A 96 -4.78 7.12 15.60
C PRO A 96 -3.49 6.48 15.17
N ALA A 97 -2.45 6.57 15.99
CA ALA A 97 -1.13 6.03 15.72
C ALA A 97 -0.44 5.54 17.00
N LEU A 98 0.65 4.81 16.83
CA LEU A 98 1.61 4.50 17.88
C LEU A 98 2.96 5.10 17.50
N TYR A 99 3.59 5.79 18.45
CA TYR A 99 4.94 6.31 18.29
C TYR A 99 5.90 5.48 19.14
N LEU A 100 6.88 4.87 18.46
CA LEU A 100 7.91 4.02 19.04
C LEU A 100 9.23 4.81 19.04
N THR A 101 9.80 5.01 20.23
CA THR A 101 11.09 5.69 20.38
C THR A 101 12.16 4.70 20.82
N PRO A 102 13.33 4.70 20.14
CA PRO A 102 14.45 3.86 20.50
C PRO A 102 14.99 4.17 21.92
N ASP A 103 15.72 3.23 22.49
CA ASP A 103 16.67 3.53 23.55
C ASP A 103 17.89 4.28 22.98
N GLY A 104 18.41 5.24 23.74
CA GLY A 104 19.53 6.07 23.31
C GLY A 104 19.16 7.52 22.98
N PRO A 105 20.18 8.38 22.75
CA PRO A 105 19.95 9.81 22.59
C PRO A 105 19.38 10.16 21.19
N PRO A 106 18.43 11.11 21.11
CA PRO A 106 18.00 11.72 19.86
C PRO A 106 19.10 12.67 19.29
N PRO A 107 18.97 13.18 18.05
CA PRO A 107 17.82 12.92 17.15
C PRO A 107 17.94 11.57 16.44
N TRP A 108 16.80 10.86 16.31
CA TRP A 108 16.73 9.58 15.60
C TRP A 108 16.29 9.78 14.16
N PRO A 109 16.84 9.00 13.18
CA PRO A 109 16.15 8.80 11.92
C PRO A 109 14.79 8.15 12.18
N ALA A 110 13.83 8.31 11.28
CA ALA A 110 12.49 7.80 11.54
C ALA A 110 11.85 7.12 10.33
N VAL A 111 10.89 6.23 10.61
CA VAL A 111 10.06 5.58 9.61
C VAL A 111 8.58 5.73 9.90
N VAL A 112 7.77 5.78 8.84
CA VAL A 112 6.35 5.45 8.95
C VAL A 112 6.20 3.97 8.59
N ALA A 113 5.71 3.18 9.55
CA ALA A 113 5.51 1.75 9.37
C ALA A 113 4.02 1.47 9.17
N VAL A 114 3.65 0.94 8.01
CA VAL A 114 2.27 0.79 7.57
C VAL A 114 1.86 -0.67 7.63
N HIS A 115 0.80 -0.98 8.40
CA HIS A 115 0.32 -2.34 8.64
C HIS A 115 -0.26 -3.02 7.39
N GLN A 116 -0.33 -4.35 7.39
CA GLN A 116 -0.96 -5.15 6.35
C GLN A 116 -2.50 -5.10 6.44
N HIS A 117 -3.16 -5.74 5.45
CA HIS A 117 -4.62 -5.90 5.43
C HIS A 117 -5.07 -7.18 6.17
N ASP A 118 -4.53 -8.32 5.79
CA ASP A 118 -4.80 -9.68 6.29
C ASP A 118 -6.29 -10.06 6.48
N GLY A 119 -7.22 -9.22 6.07
CA GLY A 119 -8.66 -9.40 6.34
C GLY A 119 -9.05 -9.22 7.81
N ASN A 120 -8.11 -8.90 8.68
CA ASN A 120 -8.32 -8.71 10.11
C ASN A 120 -8.42 -7.23 10.48
N TYR A 121 -9.59 -6.68 10.36
CA TYR A 121 -9.84 -5.25 10.63
C TYR A 121 -9.74 -4.88 12.12
N ALA A 122 -9.69 -5.83 13.03
CA ALA A 122 -9.50 -5.57 14.46
C ALA A 122 -8.06 -5.21 14.81
N VAL A 123 -7.12 -5.46 13.89
CA VAL A 123 -5.69 -5.22 14.06
C VAL A 123 -5.23 -4.25 12.98
N GLY A 124 -4.45 -3.26 13.36
CA GLY A 124 -3.89 -2.25 12.47
C GLY A 124 -2.51 -1.85 12.98
N LYS A 125 -2.38 -0.62 13.53
CA LYS A 125 -1.13 -0.09 14.09
C LYS A 125 -0.49 -0.97 15.18
N SER A 126 -1.28 -1.76 15.89
CA SER A 126 -0.78 -2.61 16.97
C SER A 126 0.10 -3.76 16.47
N GLU A 127 -0.05 -4.21 15.20
CA GLU A 127 0.74 -5.31 14.65
C GLU A 127 2.19 -4.90 14.35
N PRO A 128 2.50 -3.87 13.54
CA PRO A 128 3.88 -3.43 13.34
C PRO A 128 4.56 -2.96 14.63
N ALA A 129 3.79 -2.49 15.61
CA ALA A 129 4.29 -2.11 16.92
C ALA A 129 4.60 -3.31 17.84
N GLY A 130 4.27 -4.54 17.43
CA GLY A 130 4.50 -5.76 18.23
C GLY A 130 3.60 -5.89 19.45
N LEU A 131 2.43 -5.24 19.45
CA LEU A 131 1.45 -5.32 20.54
C LEU A 131 0.36 -6.37 20.28
N ALA A 132 0.08 -6.67 19.00
CA ALA A 132 -0.90 -7.66 18.56
C ALA A 132 -0.49 -8.23 17.19
N GLY A 133 -1.25 -9.16 16.64
CA GLY A 133 -1.04 -9.77 15.32
C GLY A 133 0.13 -10.75 15.29
N GLU A 134 0.69 -10.94 14.10
CA GLU A 134 1.76 -11.89 13.83
C GLU A 134 3.14 -11.34 14.25
N PRO A 135 3.97 -12.10 15.00
CA PRO A 135 5.26 -11.64 15.49
C PRO A 135 6.23 -11.19 14.39
N ASP A 136 6.20 -11.84 13.23
CA ASP A 136 7.07 -11.51 12.08
C ASP A 136 6.69 -10.17 11.43
N MET A 137 5.49 -9.66 11.72
CA MET A 137 5.00 -8.35 11.26
C MET A 137 5.35 -7.20 12.19
N ALA A 138 6.09 -7.43 13.28
CA ALA A 138 6.51 -6.39 14.23
C ALA A 138 7.69 -5.53 13.72
N TYR A 139 7.67 -5.14 12.45
CA TYR A 139 8.78 -4.42 11.80
C TYR A 139 8.99 -2.99 12.31
N ALA A 140 7.98 -2.31 12.84
CA ALA A 140 8.17 -1.02 13.51
C ALA A 140 8.96 -1.17 14.81
N LEU A 141 8.65 -2.21 15.59
CA LEU A 141 9.43 -2.55 16.78
C LEU A 141 10.88 -2.94 16.41
N ALA A 142 11.06 -3.69 15.32
CA ALA A 142 12.39 -4.04 14.82
C ALA A 142 13.19 -2.80 14.40
N MET A 143 12.59 -1.83 13.70
CA MET A 143 13.22 -0.56 13.36
C MET A 143 13.63 0.23 14.61
N ALA A 144 12.77 0.31 15.63
CA ALA A 144 13.08 1.02 16.86
C ALA A 144 14.23 0.37 17.64
N ARG A 145 14.35 -0.98 17.64
CA ARG A 145 15.51 -1.68 18.19
C ARG A 145 16.81 -1.40 17.42
N LEU A 146 16.75 -1.01 16.17
CA LEU A 146 17.89 -0.58 15.35
C LEU A 146 18.22 0.91 15.49
N GLY A 147 17.59 1.62 16.44
CA GLY A 147 17.82 3.05 16.67
C GLY A 147 17.07 3.98 15.72
N VAL A 148 16.01 3.52 15.07
CA VAL A 148 15.18 4.29 14.16
C VAL A 148 13.80 4.47 14.79
N ALA A 149 13.36 5.70 15.06
CA ALA A 149 12.02 5.96 15.59
C ALA A 149 10.95 5.51 14.57
N ALA A 150 9.82 5.02 15.05
CA ALA A 150 8.77 4.54 14.16
C ALA A 150 7.40 5.13 14.53
N LEU A 151 6.69 5.62 13.52
CA LEU A 151 5.31 6.05 13.63
C LEU A 151 4.40 5.10 12.86
N VAL A 152 3.42 4.53 13.54
CA VAL A 152 2.55 3.48 13.01
C VAL A 152 1.11 3.97 13.02
N PRO A 153 0.56 4.47 11.89
CA PRO A 153 -0.84 4.89 11.81
C PRO A 153 -1.79 3.71 11.62
N ASP A 154 -3.04 3.86 12.08
CA ASP A 154 -4.15 3.05 11.58
C ASP A 154 -4.57 3.56 10.20
N LEU A 155 -4.65 2.66 9.24
CA LEU A 155 -5.30 2.93 7.97
C LEU A 155 -6.83 2.96 8.13
N THR A 156 -7.50 3.57 7.17
CA THR A 156 -8.98 3.65 7.15
C THR A 156 -9.61 2.26 7.25
N ALA A 157 -10.62 2.12 8.09
CA ALA A 157 -11.37 0.91 8.42
C ALA A 157 -10.68 -0.09 9.38
N PHE A 158 -9.44 0.15 9.79
CA PHE A 158 -8.71 -0.75 10.69
C PHE A 158 -8.65 -0.21 12.13
N GLU A 159 -8.60 -1.13 13.09
CA GLU A 159 -8.42 -0.95 14.53
C GLU A 159 -9.14 0.29 15.10
N GLY A 160 -8.44 1.35 15.41
CA GLY A 160 -9.01 2.59 15.94
C GLY A 160 -9.79 3.44 14.93
N ARG A 161 -9.86 3.02 13.66
CA ARG A 161 -10.58 3.69 12.57
C ARG A 161 -11.72 2.85 11.97
N GLN A 162 -12.12 1.79 12.65
CA GLN A 162 -13.35 1.09 12.26
C GLN A 162 -14.55 2.00 12.46
N GLY A 163 -15.41 2.10 11.46
CA GLY A 163 -16.69 2.80 11.57
C GLY A 163 -17.65 2.10 12.53
N ALA A 164 -18.63 2.84 13.05
CA ALA A 164 -19.64 2.26 13.93
C ALA A 164 -20.49 1.19 13.20
N GLN A 165 -20.90 1.44 11.95
CA GLN A 165 -21.60 0.50 11.06
C GLN A 165 -21.67 1.08 9.64
N PRO A 166 -21.40 0.33 8.59
CA PRO A 166 -20.79 -1.01 8.62
C PRO A 166 -19.32 -0.96 9.03
N CYS A 167 -18.81 -2.06 9.59
CA CYS A 167 -17.39 -2.21 9.93
C CYS A 167 -16.74 -3.33 9.10
N GLY A 168 -15.45 -3.52 9.24
CA GLY A 168 -14.70 -4.56 8.51
C GLY A 168 -14.75 -4.35 6.99
N ALA A 169 -14.81 -5.44 6.24
CA ALA A 169 -14.78 -5.42 4.77
C ALA A 169 -15.89 -4.59 4.13
N ASP A 170 -17.09 -4.59 4.70
CA ASP A 170 -18.19 -3.78 4.19
C ASP A 170 -17.99 -2.29 4.49
N GLY A 171 -17.39 -1.96 5.63
CA GLY A 171 -17.01 -0.58 5.99
C GLY A 171 -15.93 -0.03 5.07
N GLU A 172 -14.87 -0.80 4.83
CA GLU A 172 -13.80 -0.43 3.89
C GLU A 172 -14.34 -0.22 2.47
N ARG A 173 -15.17 -1.17 2.01
CA ARG A 173 -15.79 -1.08 0.67
C ARG A 173 -16.69 0.12 0.52
N MET A 174 -17.51 0.40 1.54
CA MET A 174 -18.39 1.57 1.56
C MET A 174 -17.58 2.87 1.49
N GLU A 175 -16.53 2.98 2.29
CA GLU A 175 -15.64 4.16 2.28
C GLU A 175 -14.93 4.32 0.93
N ALA A 176 -14.42 3.23 0.36
CA ALA A 176 -13.79 3.25 -0.95
C ALA A 176 -14.75 3.75 -2.05
N PHE A 177 -15.99 3.26 -2.08
CA PHE A 177 -16.98 3.71 -3.05
C PHE A 177 -17.41 5.15 -2.82
N HIS A 178 -17.51 5.59 -1.56
CA HIS A 178 -17.79 6.98 -1.23
C HIS A 178 -16.67 7.91 -1.75
N LEU A 179 -15.41 7.56 -1.51
CA LEU A 179 -14.26 8.32 -2.01
C LEU A 179 -14.23 8.37 -3.54
N LEU A 180 -14.53 7.27 -4.22
CA LEU A 180 -14.64 7.24 -5.68
C LEU A 180 -15.78 8.17 -6.17
N ALA A 181 -16.91 8.21 -5.48
CA ALA A 181 -18.02 9.12 -5.81
C ALA A 181 -17.65 10.60 -5.59
N LEU A 182 -16.71 10.88 -4.69
CA LEU A 182 -16.14 12.22 -4.47
C LEU A 182 -15.03 12.58 -5.47
N GLY A 183 -14.66 11.68 -6.39
CA GLY A 183 -13.60 11.92 -7.37
C GLY A 183 -12.17 11.72 -6.83
N THR A 184 -12.03 11.02 -5.72
CA THR A 184 -10.74 10.63 -5.13
C THR A 184 -10.65 9.10 -5.01
N SER A 185 -9.76 8.55 -4.20
CA SER A 185 -9.63 7.11 -4.00
C SER A 185 -9.24 6.76 -2.56
N LEU A 186 -9.46 5.50 -2.17
CA LEU A 186 -8.96 4.99 -0.88
C LEU A 186 -7.43 5.01 -0.83
N GLN A 187 -6.75 4.80 -1.97
CA GLN A 187 -5.30 4.93 -2.07
C GLN A 187 -4.83 6.35 -1.75
N ALA A 188 -5.52 7.37 -2.30
CA ALA A 188 -5.23 8.78 -1.98
C ALA A 188 -5.38 9.06 -0.48
N ARG A 189 -6.43 8.52 0.14
CA ARG A 189 -6.65 8.66 1.59
C ARG A 189 -5.49 8.07 2.39
N HIS A 190 -5.06 6.86 2.07
CA HIS A 190 -3.93 6.22 2.75
C HIS A 190 -2.62 7.00 2.57
N VAL A 191 -2.33 7.49 1.35
CA VAL A 191 -1.16 8.32 1.08
C VAL A 191 -1.19 9.63 1.87
N GLN A 192 -2.35 10.28 1.97
CA GLN A 192 -2.51 11.49 2.78
C GLN A 192 -2.30 11.23 4.27
N ASP A 193 -2.77 10.10 4.80
CA ASP A 193 -2.55 9.71 6.19
C ASP A 193 -1.06 9.45 6.48
N VAL A 194 -0.33 8.79 5.56
CA VAL A 194 1.14 8.62 5.66
C VAL A 194 1.86 9.96 5.58
N ALA A 195 1.45 10.85 4.67
CA ALA A 195 2.07 12.17 4.54
C ALA A 195 1.86 13.05 5.79
N LEU A 196 0.75 12.91 6.50
CA LEU A 196 0.55 13.53 7.82
C LEU A 196 1.56 12.99 8.84
N CYS A 197 1.80 11.69 8.85
CA CYS A 197 2.80 11.08 9.71
C CYS A 197 4.22 11.59 9.38
N VAL A 198 4.57 11.69 8.10
CA VAL A 198 5.86 12.26 7.65
C VAL A 198 5.99 13.72 8.10
N SER A 199 4.94 14.54 7.94
CA SER A 199 4.95 15.93 8.34
C SER A 199 5.10 16.09 9.86
N TRP A 200 4.41 15.24 10.63
CA TRP A 200 4.53 15.26 12.08
C TRP A 200 5.94 14.86 12.55
N LEU A 201 6.51 13.79 11.98
CA LEU A 201 7.88 13.34 12.33
C LEU A 201 8.92 14.41 12.05
N ILE A 202 8.89 15.05 10.89
CA ILE A 202 9.84 16.11 10.51
C ILE A 202 9.75 17.32 11.44
N ALA A 203 8.59 17.58 12.05
CA ALA A 203 8.38 18.68 12.96
C ALA A 203 8.83 18.38 14.40
N GLN A 204 9.31 17.17 14.72
CA GLN A 204 9.79 16.83 16.06
C GLN A 204 11.27 17.16 16.22
N ASP A 205 11.65 17.81 17.31
CA ASP A 205 13.06 18.13 17.61
C ASP A 205 13.94 16.89 17.87
N ASP A 206 13.32 15.76 18.22
CA ASP A 206 13.98 14.48 18.50
C ASP A 206 14.09 13.56 17.27
N VAL A 207 13.64 14.01 16.10
CA VAL A 207 13.69 13.29 14.83
C VAL A 207 14.64 13.95 13.85
N ALA A 208 15.55 13.18 13.25
CA ALA A 208 16.37 13.64 12.14
C ALA A 208 15.54 13.78 10.86
N GLU A 209 15.92 14.70 9.95
CA GLU A 209 15.21 14.96 8.67
C GLU A 209 15.32 13.80 7.66
N ARG A 210 15.33 12.56 8.13
CA ARG A 210 15.49 11.36 7.31
C ARG A 210 14.38 10.40 7.60
N ILE A 211 13.41 10.42 6.69
CA ILE A 211 12.20 9.63 6.83
C ILE A 211 12.20 8.49 5.82
N GLY A 212 11.99 7.26 6.33
CA GLY A 212 11.75 6.07 5.52
C GLY A 212 10.30 5.58 5.64
N LEU A 213 9.94 4.65 4.76
CA LEU A 213 8.69 3.92 4.83
C LEU A 213 8.97 2.42 4.89
N ILE A 214 8.12 1.68 5.61
CA ILE A 214 8.16 0.22 5.62
C ILE A 214 6.74 -0.34 5.71
N GLY A 215 6.45 -1.36 4.90
CA GLY A 215 5.17 -2.04 4.99
C GLY A 215 5.16 -3.38 4.26
N HIS A 216 4.22 -4.24 4.69
CA HIS A 216 3.93 -5.52 4.07
C HIS A 216 2.53 -5.50 3.45
N SER A 217 2.33 -6.18 2.32
CA SER A 217 1.04 -6.32 1.65
C SER A 217 0.39 -4.94 1.38
N LEU A 218 -0.78 -4.63 1.93
CA LEU A 218 -1.40 -3.30 1.88
C LEU A 218 -0.42 -2.21 2.35
N GLY A 219 0.34 -2.45 3.43
CA GLY A 219 1.34 -1.51 3.92
C GLY A 219 2.45 -1.25 2.90
N GLY A 220 2.90 -2.28 2.19
CA GLY A 220 3.87 -2.16 1.09
C GLY A 220 3.30 -1.39 -0.11
N GLN A 221 2.06 -1.67 -0.48
CA GLN A 221 1.32 -0.89 -1.48
C GLN A 221 1.28 0.60 -1.11
N VAL A 222 0.87 0.91 0.10
CA VAL A 222 0.76 2.30 0.58
C VAL A 222 2.14 2.96 0.63
N ALA A 223 3.18 2.26 1.08
CA ALA A 223 4.56 2.76 1.09
C ALA A 223 5.05 3.11 -0.33
N PHE A 224 4.76 2.27 -1.33
CA PHE A 224 5.08 2.55 -2.74
C PHE A 224 4.43 3.84 -3.24
N PHE A 225 3.12 3.95 -3.09
CA PHE A 225 2.39 5.14 -3.57
C PHE A 225 2.76 6.40 -2.79
N ALA A 226 2.98 6.30 -1.48
CA ALA A 226 3.40 7.43 -0.66
C ALA A 226 4.79 7.94 -1.05
N ALA A 227 5.76 7.04 -1.26
CA ALA A 227 7.09 7.41 -1.75
C ALA A 227 7.04 8.07 -3.14
N ALA A 228 6.19 7.55 -4.05
CA ALA A 228 6.01 8.15 -5.37
C ALA A 228 5.35 9.55 -5.31
N CYS A 229 4.59 9.86 -4.27
CA CYS A 229 3.91 11.15 -4.10
C CYS A 229 4.70 12.17 -3.27
N ASP A 230 5.62 11.73 -2.40
CA ASP A 230 6.28 12.57 -1.40
C ASP A 230 7.81 12.45 -1.48
N GLU A 231 8.47 13.52 -1.91
CA GLU A 231 9.92 13.58 -2.06
C GLU A 231 10.69 13.61 -0.73
N ARG A 232 10.01 13.87 0.40
CA ARG A 232 10.61 13.84 1.74
C ARG A 232 10.95 12.43 2.21
N VAL A 233 10.38 11.41 1.55
CA VAL A 233 10.71 10.01 1.79
C VAL A 233 12.04 9.68 1.15
N ARG A 234 13.03 9.25 1.94
CA ARG A 234 14.38 8.88 1.50
C ARG A 234 14.43 7.48 0.90
N ALA A 235 13.86 6.51 1.61
CA ALA A 235 13.91 5.11 1.25
C ALA A 235 12.63 4.38 1.66
N ALA A 236 12.28 3.29 0.97
CA ALA A 236 11.11 2.49 1.31
C ALA A 236 11.37 0.98 1.18
N VAL A 237 10.84 0.24 2.16
CA VAL A 237 10.70 -1.22 2.12
C VAL A 237 9.28 -1.57 1.70
N ILE A 238 9.17 -2.35 0.62
CA ILE A 238 7.91 -2.82 0.05
C ILE A 238 7.92 -4.35 0.07
N SER A 239 7.32 -4.95 1.09
CA SER A 239 7.23 -6.41 1.18
C SER A 239 5.92 -6.90 0.63
N CYS A 240 5.94 -7.76 -0.41
CA CYS A 240 4.76 -8.35 -1.05
C CYS A 240 3.60 -7.35 -1.25
N GLY A 241 3.92 -6.12 -1.66
CA GLY A 241 2.97 -5.01 -1.80
C GLY A 241 3.09 -4.27 -3.13
N LEU A 242 3.79 -4.83 -4.11
CA LEU A 242 3.99 -4.25 -5.44
C LEU A 242 3.53 -5.22 -6.52
N GLY A 243 2.90 -4.69 -7.54
CA GLY A 243 2.44 -5.43 -8.72
C GLY A 243 1.75 -4.49 -9.69
N THR A 244 1.19 -5.03 -10.76
CA THR A 244 0.37 -4.28 -11.71
C THR A 244 -1.11 -4.69 -11.60
N VAL A 245 -2.01 -3.73 -11.72
CA VAL A 245 -3.46 -4.03 -11.71
C VAL A 245 -3.85 -4.92 -12.90
N GLU A 246 -3.13 -4.80 -14.03
CA GLU A 246 -3.32 -5.71 -15.18
C GLU A 246 -2.95 -7.17 -14.83
N SER A 247 -1.85 -7.41 -14.08
CA SER A 247 -1.46 -8.77 -13.65
C SER A 247 -2.47 -9.38 -12.68
N PHE A 248 -2.97 -8.60 -11.73
CA PHE A 248 -4.01 -9.05 -10.80
C PHE A 248 -5.27 -9.49 -11.56
N HIS A 249 -5.73 -8.68 -12.51
CA HIS A 249 -6.88 -9.01 -13.32
C HIS A 249 -6.64 -10.26 -14.18
N ALA A 250 -5.45 -10.40 -14.77
CA ALA A 250 -5.09 -11.56 -15.59
C ALA A 250 -5.07 -12.85 -14.77
N ALA A 251 -4.56 -12.79 -13.54
CA ALA A 251 -4.53 -13.90 -12.58
C ALA A 251 -5.89 -14.18 -11.90
N GLY A 252 -6.88 -13.30 -12.07
CA GLY A 252 -8.18 -13.42 -11.42
C GLY A 252 -8.15 -13.08 -9.93
N VAL A 253 -7.18 -12.30 -9.49
CA VAL A 253 -7.01 -11.84 -8.12
C VAL A 253 -7.90 -10.62 -7.86
N VAL A 254 -8.64 -10.65 -6.76
CA VAL A 254 -9.39 -9.50 -6.25
C VAL A 254 -8.63 -8.94 -5.04
N HIS A 255 -8.07 -7.77 -5.21
CA HIS A 255 -7.35 -7.07 -4.15
C HIS A 255 -8.24 -6.19 -3.28
N ASN A 256 -7.64 -5.61 -2.22
CA ASN A 256 -8.27 -4.56 -1.43
C ASN A 256 -8.67 -3.36 -2.32
N PRO A 257 -9.70 -2.58 -1.92
CA PRO A 257 -10.24 -1.50 -2.74
C PRO A 257 -9.24 -0.39 -3.09
N ALA A 258 -8.16 -0.20 -2.33
CA ALA A 258 -7.19 0.86 -2.57
C ALA A 258 -6.39 0.67 -3.89
N TRP A 259 -6.31 -0.55 -4.45
CA TRP A 259 -5.72 -0.78 -5.76
C TRP A 259 -6.56 -0.22 -6.92
N TYR A 260 -7.85 -0.04 -6.72
CA TYR A 260 -8.78 0.34 -7.79
C TYR A 260 -8.88 1.86 -7.95
N VAL A 261 -7.79 2.46 -8.43
CA VAL A 261 -7.69 3.89 -8.75
C VAL A 261 -8.20 4.11 -10.18
N PRO A 262 -9.17 5.03 -10.39
CA PRO A 262 -9.68 5.33 -11.72
C PRO A 262 -8.57 5.79 -12.67
N GLY A 263 -8.44 5.11 -13.81
CA GLY A 263 -7.46 5.46 -14.84
C GLY A 263 -6.03 4.95 -14.63
N ILE A 264 -5.73 4.22 -13.54
CA ILE A 264 -4.37 3.74 -13.23
C ILE A 264 -3.75 2.92 -14.38
N ILE A 265 -4.48 1.96 -14.95
CA ILE A 265 -4.00 1.14 -16.07
C ILE A 265 -3.71 2.00 -17.29
N ALA A 266 -4.59 2.94 -17.59
CA ALA A 266 -4.45 3.82 -18.73
C ALA A 266 -3.33 4.84 -18.54
N GLY A 267 -3.04 5.25 -17.31
CA GLY A 267 -1.87 6.05 -16.92
C GLY A 267 -0.54 5.26 -16.98
N GLY A 268 -0.57 3.96 -17.25
CA GLY A 268 0.62 3.12 -17.39
C GLY A 268 0.93 2.26 -16.17
N ASP A 269 -0.05 2.15 -15.24
CA ASP A 269 -0.01 1.29 -14.06
C ASP A 269 1.21 1.56 -13.14
N SER A 270 1.55 0.63 -12.28
CA SER A 270 2.68 0.75 -11.34
C SER A 270 4.03 1.08 -12.00
N PRO A 271 4.39 0.58 -13.20
CA PRO A 271 5.64 0.99 -13.87
C PRO A 271 5.74 2.49 -14.13
N ALA A 272 4.64 3.15 -14.50
CA ALA A 272 4.65 4.58 -14.75
C ALA A 272 4.73 5.40 -13.45
N ILE A 273 4.15 4.89 -12.37
CA ILE A 273 4.23 5.48 -11.03
C ILE A 273 5.66 5.32 -10.47
N ALA A 274 6.27 4.14 -10.64
CA ALA A 274 7.65 3.89 -10.23
C ALA A 274 8.65 4.84 -10.92
N ALA A 275 8.40 5.21 -12.17
CA ALA A 275 9.32 6.05 -12.95
C ALA A 275 9.54 7.46 -12.37
N VAL A 276 8.66 7.96 -11.49
CA VAL A 276 8.82 9.29 -10.89
C VAL A 276 9.60 9.30 -9.57
N THR A 277 10.12 8.14 -9.12
CA THR A 277 10.76 7.97 -7.80
C THR A 277 12.27 8.22 -7.79
N ALA A 278 12.80 8.94 -8.79
CA ALA A 278 14.23 9.25 -8.85
C ALA A 278 14.74 9.93 -7.56
N GLY A 279 15.92 9.48 -7.08
CA GLY A 279 16.55 10.01 -5.87
C GLY A 279 16.11 9.33 -4.56
N GLN A 280 15.25 8.32 -4.63
CA GLN A 280 14.84 7.49 -3.50
C GLN A 280 15.39 6.07 -3.67
N SER A 281 15.55 5.32 -2.57
CA SER A 281 16.01 3.92 -2.58
C SER A 281 14.88 2.97 -2.20
N PHE A 282 14.80 1.80 -2.87
CA PHE A 282 13.75 0.83 -2.63
C PHE A 282 14.28 -0.58 -2.42
N TRP A 283 13.85 -1.21 -1.34
CA TRP A 283 14.01 -2.62 -1.08
C TRP A 283 12.65 -3.31 -1.26
N ILE A 284 12.56 -4.25 -2.19
CA ILE A 284 11.28 -4.87 -2.59
C ILE A 284 11.43 -6.38 -2.39
N SER A 285 10.52 -7.03 -1.68
CA SER A 285 10.46 -8.49 -1.62
C SER A 285 9.19 -9.04 -2.24
N ALA A 286 9.30 -10.23 -2.84
CA ALA A 286 8.20 -10.96 -3.44
C ALA A 286 8.35 -12.46 -3.20
N GLY A 287 7.27 -13.14 -2.86
CA GLY A 287 7.21 -14.60 -2.83
C GLY A 287 7.12 -15.17 -4.25
N ALA A 288 7.97 -16.15 -4.57
CA ALA A 288 7.94 -16.79 -5.89
C ALA A 288 6.60 -17.50 -6.19
N ARG A 289 5.84 -17.85 -5.15
CA ARG A 289 4.52 -18.51 -5.24
C ARG A 289 3.41 -17.65 -4.65
N ASP A 290 3.62 -16.33 -4.58
CA ASP A 290 2.60 -15.41 -4.08
C ASP A 290 1.41 -15.38 -5.05
N HIS A 291 0.26 -15.87 -4.60
CA HIS A 291 -0.97 -15.91 -5.40
C HIS A 291 -1.72 -14.58 -5.43
N LEU A 292 -1.39 -13.65 -4.52
CA LEU A 292 -1.98 -12.30 -4.48
C LEU A 292 -1.18 -11.31 -5.35
N PHE A 293 0.14 -11.45 -5.37
CA PHE A 293 1.04 -10.60 -6.16
C PHE A 293 1.83 -11.46 -7.14
N PRO A 294 1.27 -11.79 -8.33
CA PRO A 294 1.95 -12.58 -9.34
C PRO A 294 3.31 -11.99 -9.68
N LEU A 295 4.35 -12.83 -9.67
CA LEU A 295 5.75 -12.39 -9.78
C LEU A 295 6.03 -11.62 -11.08
N ASP A 296 5.42 -12.00 -12.19
CA ASP A 296 5.53 -11.28 -13.47
C ASP A 296 5.02 -9.84 -13.38
N GLY A 297 3.95 -9.59 -12.60
CA GLY A 297 3.43 -8.26 -12.32
C GLY A 297 4.35 -7.45 -11.41
N VAL A 298 5.02 -8.10 -10.46
CA VAL A 298 6.05 -7.48 -9.61
C VAL A 298 7.25 -7.08 -10.46
N GLU A 299 7.78 -7.97 -11.28
CA GLU A 299 8.91 -7.71 -12.18
C GLU A 299 8.62 -6.57 -13.16
N GLN A 300 7.39 -6.53 -13.73
CA GLN A 300 6.94 -5.42 -14.57
C GLN A 300 6.95 -4.08 -13.82
N ALA A 301 6.44 -4.05 -12.59
CA ALA A 301 6.43 -2.84 -11.78
C ALA A 301 7.85 -2.38 -11.42
N VAL A 302 8.73 -3.32 -11.03
CA VAL A 302 10.13 -3.06 -10.71
C VAL A 302 10.91 -2.50 -11.91
N ALA A 303 10.64 -2.97 -13.11
CA ALA A 303 11.26 -2.46 -14.33
C ALA A 303 10.93 -0.97 -14.61
N GLY A 304 9.92 -0.41 -13.96
CA GLY A 304 9.57 1.02 -14.04
C GLY A 304 10.45 1.93 -13.21
N PHE A 305 11.13 1.43 -12.18
CA PHE A 305 11.97 2.26 -11.31
C PHE A 305 13.19 2.81 -12.08
N PRO A 306 13.63 4.04 -11.79
CA PRO A 306 14.88 4.58 -12.32
C PRO A 306 16.06 3.68 -12.00
N GLY A 307 17.03 3.59 -12.92
CA GLY A 307 18.12 2.63 -12.83
C GLY A 307 18.87 2.68 -11.49
N GLY A 308 18.99 1.52 -10.82
CA GLY A 308 19.77 1.34 -9.59
C GLY A 308 19.07 1.77 -8.29
N CYS A 309 17.85 2.33 -8.34
CA CYS A 309 17.17 2.76 -7.11
C CYS A 309 16.32 1.67 -6.44
N ALA A 310 16.01 0.57 -7.12
CA ALA A 310 15.20 -0.51 -6.59
C ALA A 310 15.96 -1.86 -6.63
N GLN A 311 15.87 -2.60 -5.53
CA GLN A 311 16.41 -3.95 -5.39
C GLN A 311 15.25 -4.93 -5.17
N LEU A 312 15.11 -5.93 -6.06
CA LEU A 312 14.11 -6.97 -5.94
C LEU A 312 14.71 -8.23 -5.31
N HIS A 313 14.12 -8.69 -4.21
CA HIS A 313 14.47 -9.89 -3.47
C HIS A 313 13.35 -10.92 -3.56
N VAL A 314 13.52 -11.94 -4.39
CA VAL A 314 12.54 -13.03 -4.55
C VAL A 314 12.91 -14.16 -3.59
N PHE A 315 11.96 -14.58 -2.75
CA PHE A 315 12.12 -15.72 -1.85
C PHE A 315 11.25 -16.91 -2.26
N ASP A 316 11.66 -18.11 -1.92
CA ASP A 316 10.89 -19.33 -2.18
C ASP A 316 9.74 -19.46 -1.14
N GLY A 317 8.65 -18.77 -1.39
CA GLY A 317 7.50 -18.71 -0.50
C GLY A 317 6.24 -18.19 -1.18
N GLU A 318 5.18 -18.13 -0.40
CA GLU A 318 3.89 -17.55 -0.75
C GLU A 318 3.84 -16.09 -0.27
N HIS A 319 2.62 -15.54 -0.09
CA HIS A 319 2.40 -14.19 0.43
C HIS A 319 2.83 -14.11 1.91
N GLY A 320 3.90 -13.38 2.20
CA GLY A 320 4.42 -13.27 3.57
C GLY A 320 5.65 -12.37 3.69
N PHE A 321 6.09 -12.16 4.91
CA PHE A 321 7.34 -11.44 5.22
C PHE A 321 8.18 -12.31 6.16
N PRO A 322 8.85 -13.37 5.64
CA PRO A 322 9.64 -14.27 6.47
C PRO A 322 10.67 -13.53 7.33
N ALA A 323 10.87 -13.97 8.57
CA ALA A 323 11.76 -13.32 9.55
C ALA A 323 13.14 -12.93 8.99
N ALA A 324 13.74 -13.81 8.17
CA ALA A 324 15.02 -13.52 7.53
C ALA A 324 14.94 -12.36 6.51
N MET A 325 13.83 -12.25 5.77
CA MET A 325 13.58 -11.13 4.86
C MET A 325 13.31 -9.85 5.63
N ALA A 326 12.51 -9.91 6.69
CA ALA A 326 12.21 -8.77 7.55
C ALA A 326 13.48 -8.23 8.23
N ASP A 327 14.38 -9.09 8.72
CA ASP A 327 15.67 -8.68 9.30
C ASP A 327 16.56 -8.00 8.26
N GLN A 328 16.68 -8.55 7.06
CA GLN A 328 17.48 -7.93 5.99
C GLN A 328 16.89 -6.56 5.58
N ALA A 329 15.58 -6.48 5.39
CA ALA A 329 14.90 -5.27 4.98
C ALA A 329 15.02 -4.15 6.02
N THR A 330 14.82 -4.47 7.30
CA THR A 330 14.92 -3.48 8.40
C THR A 330 16.35 -3.00 8.59
N ARG A 331 17.37 -3.87 8.51
CA ARG A 331 18.78 -3.46 8.55
C ARG A 331 19.17 -2.60 7.35
N TRP A 332 18.73 -2.97 6.15
CA TRP A 332 18.96 -2.17 4.95
C TRP A 332 18.35 -0.77 5.12
N LEU A 333 17.09 -0.68 5.54
CA LEU A 333 16.42 0.61 5.71
C LEU A 333 17.07 1.46 6.80
N ALA A 334 17.46 0.85 7.93
CA ALA A 334 18.20 1.54 8.98
C ALA A 334 19.54 2.11 8.45
N GLY A 335 20.27 1.36 7.64
CA GLY A 335 21.48 1.83 6.96
C GLY A 335 21.22 3.04 6.06
N GLU A 336 20.23 2.96 5.15
CA GLU A 336 19.85 4.07 4.25
C GLU A 336 19.49 5.37 5.00
N LEU A 337 18.98 5.23 6.23
CA LEU A 337 18.61 6.37 7.07
C LEU A 337 19.74 6.87 7.98
N GLN A 338 20.78 6.08 8.23
CA GLN A 338 21.91 6.42 9.11
C GLN A 338 23.18 6.87 8.35
N ASP A 339 23.41 6.38 7.12
CA ASP A 339 24.70 6.46 6.40
C ASP A 339 25.20 7.86 5.98
N ASP A 340 24.38 8.91 5.96
CA ASP A 340 24.89 10.26 5.65
C ASP A 340 25.60 10.98 6.81
N ALA A 341 25.66 10.38 7.99
CA ALA A 341 26.43 10.96 9.11
C ALA A 341 27.95 10.92 8.87
N LEU A 342 28.40 9.99 8.01
CA LEU A 342 29.83 9.80 7.69
C LEU A 342 30.28 10.52 6.40
N GLY A 343 29.36 10.89 5.50
CA GLY A 343 29.69 11.45 4.17
C GLY A 343 29.89 12.97 4.10
N ARG A 344 29.53 13.74 5.12
CA ARG A 344 29.72 15.22 5.14
C ARG A 344 30.88 15.70 6.00
N ALA A 345 31.67 14.80 6.56
CA ALA A 345 32.88 15.18 7.32
C ALA A 345 34.16 15.22 6.47
N VAL A 346 34.07 14.95 5.16
CA VAL A 346 35.22 15.01 4.23
C VAL A 346 34.75 15.78 2.96
N GLY A 347 34.73 17.10 3.04
CA GLY A 347 34.47 17.99 1.89
C GLY A 347 34.81 19.42 2.28
#